data_e1fe1fc18a941614035010b93c0cbbbc
#
_entry.id   e1fe1fc18a941614035010b93c0cbbbc
#
_cell.length_a   1.000
_cell.length_b   1.000
_cell.length_c   1.000
_cell.angle_alpha   90.00
_cell.angle_beta   90.00
_cell.angle_gamma   90.00
#
_symmetry.space_group_name_H-M   'P 1'
#
loop_
_entity.id
_entity.type
_entity.pdbx_description
1 polymer ?
#
loop_
_entity_poly.entity_id
_entity_poly.type
_entity_poly.pdbx_seq_one_letter_code
_entity_poly.pdbx_strand_id
1 'polypeptide(L)'
;MGHSQFHALSKRRPEDAEFLFDFSRFIESCEMIVLSHNLKDTEWGNTRIVQGDLSEIVNNLKNEPGKDIIVDAGPSLVNEFIRRDLADEYKMVIFPVILGRGHHYWSLMSEQRTLKLLSSKALEYGELYLHYERVKN
;
A
#
# COMPACT_ATOMS: atom_id res chain seq x y z
N MET A 1 4.10 5.04 -3.33
CA MET A 1 3.34 6.19 -2.77
C MET A 1 3.55 7.41 -3.66
N GLY A 2 2.49 8.10 -4.05
CA GLY A 2 2.62 9.34 -4.83
C GLY A 2 3.02 10.52 -3.94
N HIS A 3 3.68 11.53 -4.52
CA HIS A 3 4.13 12.73 -3.82
C HIS A 3 3.03 13.45 -3.03
N SER A 4 1.80 13.47 -3.54
CA SER A 4 0.64 14.08 -2.86
C SER A 4 0.22 13.34 -1.59
N GLN A 5 0.34 12.02 -1.54
CA GLN A 5 0.03 11.22 -0.36
C GLN A 5 1.11 11.37 0.71
N PHE A 6 2.37 11.42 0.30
CA PHE A 6 3.48 11.69 1.20
C PHE A 6 3.28 13.02 1.95
N HIS A 7 2.96 14.10 1.24
CA HIS A 7 2.67 15.38 1.85
C HIS A 7 1.40 15.40 2.73
N ALA A 8 0.38 14.65 2.37
CA ALA A 8 -0.84 14.57 3.16
C ALA A 8 -0.61 13.90 4.52
N LEU A 9 0.18 12.82 4.55
CA LEU A 9 0.53 12.14 5.80
C LEU A 9 1.43 13.00 6.71
N SER A 10 2.42 13.69 6.14
CA SER A 10 3.33 14.54 6.91
C SER A 10 2.67 15.75 7.56
N LYS A 11 1.52 16.21 7.04
CA LYS A 11 0.77 17.36 7.58
C LYS A 11 -0.32 16.99 8.59
N ARG A 12 -0.64 15.71 8.75
CA ARG A 12 -1.65 15.28 9.73
C ARG A 12 -1.07 15.32 11.13
N ARG A 13 -1.83 15.91 12.07
CA ARG A 13 -1.43 15.95 13.46
C ARG A 13 -1.68 14.60 14.13
N PRO A 14 -0.73 14.08 14.90
CA PRO A 14 -0.86 12.81 15.61
C PRO A 14 -2.02 12.76 16.60
N GLU A 15 -2.46 13.93 17.11
CA GLU A 15 -3.51 14.07 18.11
C GLU A 15 -4.94 13.79 17.63
N ASP A 16 -5.14 13.61 16.30
CA ASP A 16 -6.50 13.49 15.74
C ASP A 16 -7.11 12.07 15.91
N ALA A 17 -6.33 11.06 16.23
CA ALA A 17 -6.79 9.74 16.70
C ALA A 17 -5.59 8.87 17.13
N GLU A 18 -5.76 8.10 18.19
CA GLU A 18 -4.75 7.14 18.69
C GLU A 18 -4.26 6.18 17.59
N PHE A 19 -5.18 5.70 16.75
CA PHE A 19 -4.87 4.88 15.59
C PHE A 19 -3.93 5.58 14.59
N LEU A 20 -4.16 6.86 14.27
CA LEU A 20 -3.29 7.63 13.36
C LEU A 20 -1.93 7.90 13.99
N PHE A 21 -1.87 8.02 15.30
CA PHE A 21 -0.62 8.17 16.02
C PHE A 21 0.23 6.90 15.96
N ASP A 22 -0.37 5.74 16.20
CA ASP A 22 0.32 4.44 16.11
C ASP A 22 0.76 4.12 14.69
N PHE A 23 -0.06 4.45 13.70
CA PHE A 23 0.28 4.31 12.29
C PHE A 23 1.43 5.24 11.88
N SER A 24 1.42 6.49 12.34
CA SER A 24 2.52 7.44 12.08
C SER A 24 3.83 6.96 12.69
N ARG A 25 3.82 6.47 13.93
CA ARG A 25 4.99 5.88 14.59
C ARG A 25 5.50 4.65 13.84
N PHE A 26 4.60 3.80 13.38
CA PHE A 26 4.96 2.64 12.58
C PHE A 26 5.68 3.06 11.29
N ILE A 27 5.13 4.02 10.54
CA ILE A 27 5.74 4.56 9.32
C ILE A 27 7.12 5.15 9.60
N GLU A 28 7.26 5.93 10.67
CA GLU A 28 8.55 6.53 11.07
C GLU A 28 9.60 5.48 11.45
N SER A 29 9.17 4.31 11.95
CA SER A 29 10.05 3.21 12.32
C SER A 29 10.52 2.35 11.14
N CYS A 30 9.87 2.49 9.97
CA CYS A 30 10.16 1.71 8.78
C CYS A 30 11.06 2.48 7.81
N GLU A 31 11.90 1.78 7.05
CA GLU A 31 12.49 2.36 5.86
C GLU A 31 11.37 2.60 4.84
N MET A 32 11.24 3.84 4.38
CA MET A 32 10.26 4.21 3.36
C MET A 32 10.91 4.22 1.98
N ILE A 33 10.32 3.47 1.04
CA ILE A 33 10.79 3.42 -0.33
C ILE A 33 9.84 4.21 -1.21
N VAL A 34 10.34 5.24 -1.84
CA VAL A 34 9.57 6.14 -2.72
C VAL A 34 9.97 5.92 -4.17
N LEU A 35 9.00 5.48 -4.97
CA LEU A 35 9.13 5.34 -6.41
C LEU A 35 8.84 6.69 -7.07
N SER A 36 9.85 7.33 -7.64
CA SER A 36 9.65 8.62 -8.31
C SER A 36 10.71 8.87 -9.36
N HIS A 37 10.30 9.37 -10.53
CA HIS A 37 11.24 9.82 -11.57
C HIS A 37 11.74 11.24 -11.36
N ASN A 38 11.00 12.06 -10.63
CA ASN A 38 11.24 13.50 -10.51
C ASN A 38 11.78 13.92 -9.14
N LEU A 39 11.48 13.16 -8.09
CA LEU A 39 11.91 13.45 -6.74
C LEU A 39 13.37 13.03 -6.59
N LYS A 40 14.22 13.97 -6.15
CA LYS A 40 15.64 13.72 -5.91
C LYS A 40 15.98 13.63 -4.43
N ASP A 41 15.19 14.27 -3.60
CA ASP A 41 15.38 14.36 -2.16
C ASP A 41 14.05 14.52 -1.43
N THR A 42 14.04 14.26 -0.13
CA THR A 42 12.87 14.37 0.75
C THR A 42 13.31 14.76 2.16
N GLU A 43 12.49 15.54 2.83
CA GLU A 43 12.70 15.92 4.23
C GLU A 43 12.38 14.77 5.21
N TRP A 44 11.86 13.66 4.73
CA TRP A 44 11.53 12.50 5.56
C TRP A 44 12.76 11.61 5.76
N GLY A 45 13.22 11.50 7.03
CA GLY A 45 14.56 11.03 7.39
C GLY A 45 14.91 9.60 6.98
N ASN A 46 14.00 8.63 7.03
CA ASN A 46 14.32 7.22 6.71
C ASN A 46 13.73 6.84 5.35
N THR A 47 14.08 7.58 4.30
CA THR A 47 13.51 7.40 2.97
C THR A 47 14.58 7.14 1.93
N ARG A 48 14.36 6.11 1.12
CA ARG A 48 15.14 5.77 -0.07
C ARG A 48 14.30 6.04 -1.31
N ILE A 49 14.78 6.95 -2.16
CA ILE A 49 14.13 7.24 -3.45
C ILE A 49 14.73 6.30 -4.49
N VAL A 50 13.88 5.58 -5.22
CA VAL A 50 14.28 4.63 -6.26
C VAL A 50 13.63 4.97 -7.59
N GLN A 51 14.40 4.75 -8.68
CA GLN A 51 13.97 4.97 -10.06
C GLN A 51 14.24 3.71 -10.87
N GLY A 52 13.41 3.42 -11.84
CA GLY A 52 13.59 2.28 -12.72
C GLY A 52 12.30 1.49 -12.95
N ASP A 53 12.44 0.28 -13.48
CA ASP A 53 11.31 -0.62 -13.68
C ASP A 53 10.79 -1.17 -12.36
N LEU A 54 9.47 -1.10 -12.18
CA LEU A 54 8.82 -1.50 -10.94
C LEU A 54 9.08 -2.97 -10.59
N SER A 55 9.07 -3.85 -11.57
CA SER A 55 9.27 -5.29 -11.33
C SER A 55 10.70 -5.60 -10.88
N GLU A 56 11.68 -4.94 -11.48
CA GLU A 56 13.08 -5.07 -11.07
C GLU A 56 13.30 -4.54 -9.66
N ILE A 57 12.76 -3.37 -9.35
CA ILE A 57 12.84 -2.76 -8.01
C ILE A 57 12.25 -3.68 -6.97
N VAL A 58 11.02 -4.18 -7.18
CA VAL A 58 10.34 -5.05 -6.21
C VAL A 58 11.07 -6.38 -6.05
N ASN A 59 11.56 -6.98 -7.13
CA ASN A 59 12.32 -8.22 -7.04
C ASN A 59 13.64 -8.03 -6.27
N ASN A 60 14.34 -6.91 -6.48
CA ASN A 60 15.54 -6.61 -5.73
C ASN A 60 15.24 -6.43 -4.24
N LEU A 61 14.18 -5.68 -3.91
CA LEU A 61 13.74 -5.49 -2.52
C LEU A 61 13.35 -6.81 -1.84
N LYS A 62 12.66 -7.72 -2.55
CA LYS A 62 12.31 -9.04 -2.03
C LYS A 62 13.53 -9.93 -1.77
N ASN A 63 14.66 -9.66 -2.40
CA ASN A 63 15.92 -10.37 -2.19
C ASN A 63 16.79 -9.74 -1.07
N GLU A 64 16.47 -8.54 -0.62
CA GLU A 64 17.16 -7.92 0.52
C GLU A 64 16.74 -8.62 1.83
N PRO A 65 17.66 -8.79 2.79
CA PRO A 65 17.29 -9.30 4.10
C PRO A 65 16.39 -8.31 4.82
N GLY A 66 15.32 -8.79 5.42
CA GLY A 66 14.37 -7.91 6.11
C GLY A 66 13.07 -8.60 6.49
N LYS A 67 12.08 -7.79 6.80
CA LYS A 67 10.69 -8.18 7.06
C LYS A 67 9.83 -8.00 5.81
N ASP A 68 8.53 -8.09 5.98
CA ASP A 68 7.56 -7.90 4.91
C ASP A 68 7.65 -6.49 4.30
N ILE A 69 7.42 -6.41 2.99
CA ILE A 69 7.29 -5.15 2.26
C ILE A 69 5.82 -4.78 2.21
N ILE A 70 5.48 -3.62 2.77
CA ILE A 70 4.10 -3.12 2.75
C ILE A 70 3.97 -2.07 1.65
N VAL A 71 3.00 -2.27 0.76
CA VAL A 71 2.65 -1.30 -0.27
C VAL A 71 1.43 -0.50 0.19
N ASP A 72 1.68 0.71 0.68
CA ASP A 72 0.64 1.69 1.02
C ASP A 72 0.70 2.84 0.02
N ALA A 73 -0.18 2.79 -0.97
CA ALA A 73 -0.10 3.69 -2.11
C ALA A 73 -1.48 4.02 -2.69
N GLY A 74 -1.51 5.04 -3.54
CA GLY A 74 -2.70 5.39 -4.30
C GLY A 74 -3.05 4.35 -5.37
N PRO A 75 -4.27 4.42 -5.93
CA PRO A 75 -4.80 3.44 -6.86
C PRO A 75 -3.91 3.14 -8.07
N SER A 76 -3.20 4.13 -8.57
CA SER A 76 -2.32 3.97 -9.74
C SER A 76 -1.20 2.96 -9.48
N LEU A 77 -0.47 3.12 -8.37
CA LEU A 77 0.63 2.23 -8.04
C LEU A 77 0.13 0.86 -7.59
N VAL A 78 -0.94 0.80 -6.80
CA VAL A 78 -1.57 -0.47 -6.39
C VAL A 78 -2.01 -1.27 -7.62
N ASN A 79 -2.65 -0.65 -8.59
CA ASN A 79 -3.04 -1.32 -9.85
C ASN A 79 -1.83 -1.86 -10.63
N GLU A 80 -0.70 -1.15 -10.66
CA GLU A 80 0.53 -1.64 -11.29
C GLU A 80 1.09 -2.87 -10.56
N PHE A 81 1.09 -2.89 -9.23
CA PHE A 81 1.49 -4.07 -8.45
C PHE A 81 0.61 -5.28 -8.76
N ILE A 82 -0.70 -5.07 -8.82
CA ILE A 82 -1.66 -6.14 -9.11
C ILE A 82 -1.49 -6.63 -10.55
N ARG A 83 -1.45 -5.71 -11.52
CA ARG A 83 -1.31 -6.03 -12.93
C ARG A 83 -0.04 -6.83 -13.24
N ARG A 84 1.08 -6.47 -12.62
CA ARG A 84 2.38 -7.13 -12.80
C ARG A 84 2.58 -8.35 -11.89
N ASP A 85 1.56 -8.72 -11.11
CA ASP A 85 1.61 -9.87 -10.21
C ASP A 85 2.72 -9.80 -9.16
N LEU A 86 2.98 -8.61 -8.63
CA LEU A 86 4.06 -8.35 -7.68
C LEU A 86 3.63 -8.49 -6.21
N ALA A 87 2.33 -8.41 -5.93
CA ALA A 87 1.79 -8.56 -4.58
C ALA A 87 1.55 -10.04 -4.24
N ASP A 88 1.96 -10.46 -3.07
CA ASP A 88 1.76 -11.82 -2.57
C ASP A 88 0.50 -11.92 -1.71
N GLU A 89 0.21 -10.86 -0.95
CA GLU A 89 -0.94 -10.77 -0.05
C GLU A 89 -1.70 -9.46 -0.23
N TYR A 90 -2.99 -9.48 0.08
CA TYR A 90 -3.91 -8.36 -0.04
C TYR A 90 -4.63 -8.15 1.27
N LYS A 91 -4.47 -6.98 1.86
CA LYS A 91 -5.19 -6.55 3.06
C LYS A 91 -6.12 -5.43 2.70
N MET A 92 -7.42 -5.61 2.94
CA MET A 92 -8.46 -4.68 2.55
C MET A 92 -9.37 -4.37 3.71
N VAL A 93 -9.87 -3.14 3.77
CA VAL A 93 -10.95 -2.76 4.66
C VAL A 93 -12.13 -2.31 3.81
N ILE A 94 -13.25 -2.98 3.99
CA ILE A 94 -14.51 -2.62 3.33
C ILE A 94 -15.36 -1.85 4.34
N PHE A 95 -15.63 -0.60 4.01
CA PHE A 95 -16.49 0.27 4.82
C PHE A 95 -17.96 0.07 4.48
N PRO A 96 -18.89 0.12 5.46
CA PRO A 96 -20.33 -0.02 5.24
C PRO A 96 -20.94 1.28 4.66
N VAL A 97 -20.42 1.73 3.53
CA VAL A 97 -20.80 3.00 2.87
C VAL A 97 -21.00 2.78 1.38
N ILE A 98 -22.05 3.36 0.83
CA ILE A 98 -22.30 3.39 -0.62
C ILE A 98 -21.92 4.78 -1.14
N LEU A 99 -20.81 4.86 -1.87
CA LEU A 99 -20.27 6.14 -2.37
C LEU A 99 -20.93 6.64 -3.66
N GLY A 100 -21.52 5.73 -4.47
CA GLY A 100 -22.08 6.04 -5.76
C GLY A 100 -21.07 6.35 -6.88
N ARG A 101 -19.90 6.88 -6.53
CA ARG A 101 -18.79 7.17 -7.46
C ARG A 101 -17.46 7.12 -6.71
N GLY A 102 -16.36 6.86 -7.44
CA GLY A 102 -15.01 6.79 -6.86
C GLY A 102 -14.00 6.20 -7.82
N HIS A 103 -12.78 5.99 -7.34
CA HIS A 103 -11.76 5.28 -8.09
C HIS A 103 -11.94 3.77 -7.92
N HIS A 104 -11.91 3.05 -9.04
CA HIS A 104 -12.00 1.59 -9.03
C HIS A 104 -10.59 1.01 -8.90
N TYR A 105 -10.37 0.22 -7.85
CA TYR A 105 -9.24 -0.69 -7.82
C TYR A 105 -9.47 -1.80 -8.86
N TRP A 106 -8.37 -2.31 -9.41
CA TRP A 106 -8.39 -3.40 -10.42
C TRP A 106 -8.99 -3.06 -11.77
N SER A 107 -9.23 -1.79 -12.05
CA SER A 107 -9.75 -1.34 -13.34
C SER A 107 -8.84 -1.61 -14.54
N LEU A 108 -7.55 -1.84 -14.30
CA LEU A 108 -6.54 -2.14 -15.32
C LEU A 108 -6.29 -3.63 -15.51
N MET A 109 -7.05 -4.50 -14.84
CA MET A 109 -6.91 -5.94 -14.99
C MET A 109 -7.58 -6.42 -16.27
N SER A 110 -6.83 -7.16 -17.08
CA SER A 110 -7.33 -7.87 -18.27
C SER A 110 -7.67 -9.34 -18.00
N GLU A 111 -7.23 -9.87 -16.86
CA GLU A 111 -7.37 -11.28 -16.52
C GLU A 111 -7.94 -11.44 -15.11
N GLN A 112 -8.75 -12.49 -14.93
CA GLN A 112 -9.25 -12.86 -13.61
C GLN A 112 -8.11 -13.45 -12.77
N ARG A 113 -8.06 -13.07 -11.50
CA ARG A 113 -7.15 -13.68 -10.50
C ARG A 113 -7.93 -14.20 -9.32
N THR A 114 -7.56 -15.38 -8.89
CA THR A 114 -8.15 -16.03 -7.71
C THR A 114 -7.29 -15.71 -6.50
N LEU A 115 -7.96 -15.30 -5.43
CA LEU A 115 -7.37 -15.07 -4.12
C LEU A 115 -7.92 -16.08 -3.13
N LYS A 116 -7.10 -16.53 -2.19
CA LYS A 116 -7.51 -17.40 -1.09
C LYS A 116 -7.66 -16.57 0.17
N LEU A 117 -8.82 -16.62 0.81
CA LEU A 117 -9.06 -15.95 2.07
C LEU A 117 -8.22 -16.61 3.19
N LEU A 118 -7.40 -15.80 3.86
CA LEU A 118 -6.64 -16.22 5.04
C LEU A 118 -7.38 -15.89 6.32
N SER A 119 -7.94 -14.68 6.42
CA SER A 119 -8.73 -14.26 7.57
C SER A 119 -9.72 -13.15 7.23
N SER A 120 -10.77 -13.05 8.04
CA SER A 120 -11.71 -11.92 7.98
C SER A 120 -12.10 -11.53 9.40
N LYS A 121 -12.35 -10.24 9.61
CA LYS A 121 -12.75 -9.70 10.91
C LYS A 121 -13.71 -8.53 10.75
N ALA A 122 -14.83 -8.57 11.45
CA ALA A 122 -15.67 -7.40 11.63
C ALA A 122 -15.00 -6.44 12.62
N LEU A 123 -14.95 -5.16 12.28
CA LEU A 123 -14.42 -4.10 13.13
C LEU A 123 -15.56 -3.35 13.84
N GLU A 124 -15.19 -2.44 14.73
CA GLU A 124 -16.11 -1.81 15.70
C GLU A 124 -17.26 -1.03 15.07
N TYR A 125 -17.01 -0.37 13.93
CA TYR A 125 -18.01 0.47 13.24
C TYR A 125 -18.68 -0.22 12.05
N GLY A 126 -18.56 -1.55 11.94
CA GLY A 126 -19.19 -2.35 10.89
C GLY A 126 -18.31 -2.55 9.64
N GLU A 127 -17.05 -2.09 9.66
CA GLU A 127 -16.11 -2.38 8.59
C GLU A 127 -15.73 -3.86 8.61
N LEU A 128 -15.37 -4.38 7.44
CA LEU A 128 -14.80 -5.72 7.30
C LEU A 128 -13.32 -5.63 6.92
N TYR A 129 -12.45 -6.13 7.78
CA TYR A 129 -11.07 -6.39 7.44
C TYR A 129 -10.94 -7.76 6.78
N LEU A 130 -10.33 -7.80 5.60
CA LEU A 130 -10.12 -9.00 4.80
C LEU A 130 -8.64 -9.16 4.49
N HIS A 131 -8.13 -10.37 4.67
CA HIS A 131 -6.76 -10.74 4.36
C HIS A 131 -6.76 -11.93 3.41
N TYR A 132 -6.19 -11.74 2.23
CA TYR A 132 -6.09 -12.75 1.19
C TYR A 132 -4.63 -13.01 0.81
N GLU A 133 -4.36 -14.21 0.34
CA GLU A 133 -3.13 -14.53 -0.39
C GLU A 133 -3.42 -14.77 -1.86
N ARG A 134 -2.43 -14.51 -2.69
CA ARG A 134 -2.46 -14.82 -4.11
C ARG A 134 -2.35 -16.33 -4.32
N VAL A 135 -3.25 -16.90 -5.13
CA VAL A 135 -3.11 -18.27 -5.62
C VAL A 135 -2.12 -18.24 -6.80
N LYS A 136 -1.00 -18.91 -6.65
CA LYS A 136 -0.05 -19.12 -7.75
C LYS A 136 -0.61 -20.22 -8.66
N ASN A 137 -0.80 -19.89 -9.92
CA ASN A 137 -1.15 -20.86 -10.96
C ASN A 137 0.07 -21.68 -11.36
#